data_3b8b5a1b2d278a138f64401805641e95
#
_entry.id   3b8b5a1b2d278a138f64401805641e95
#
_cell.length_a   1.000
_cell.length_b   1.000
_cell.length_c   1.000
_cell.angle_alpha   90.00
_cell.angle_beta   90.00
_cell.angle_gamma   90.00
#
_symmetry.space_group_name_H-M   'P 1'
#
loop_
_entity.id
_entity.type
_entity.pdbx_description
1 polymer ?
#
loop_
_entity_poly.entity_id
_entity_poly.type
_entity_poly.pdbx_seq_one_letter_code
_entity_poly.pdbx_strand_id
1 'polypeptide(L)'
;MRHHPPGLVGPLAAAVVASHLLHLDAGQLRNALGIAASRAGSVLANIGTITKSLHCGLAASLGLDAALLAARGMTGNVDVFETPRGYVETFFDEFEHSDLLRFGPPFRVIQPGFAIKMYPSQFATHFVITAALNLRRRIADPQRIESVRLTTPVMPYIDRPCPATGLEGKFSWQFTTACALLDGEVTLTSFTDSRRFRPDMERLLGRIVLDMRDDIPGRLDRMRVEVAVTLTGGEVLSAGCDGPPGAWGAPPIPEADHRRKVRDCLATCLETAEVKQVIDLAGETDELESTGIGELMGILANPRTYDTRH
;
A
#
# COMPACT_ATOMS: atom_id res chain seq x y z
N MET A 1 12.64 -0.97 12.44
CA MET A 1 11.41 -0.12 12.44
C MET A 1 10.35 -0.82 13.28
N ARG A 2 9.77 -0.15 14.28
CA ARG A 2 8.79 -0.73 15.25
C ARG A 2 7.35 -0.26 14.96
N HIS A 3 7.21 0.84 14.23
CA HIS A 3 5.96 1.51 13.96
C HIS A 3 5.62 1.51 12.47
N HIS A 4 4.33 1.56 12.16
CA HIS A 4 3.85 1.74 10.78
C HIS A 4 3.99 3.23 10.40
N PRO A 5 4.76 3.60 9.37
CA PRO A 5 5.08 5.01 9.05
C PRO A 5 3.87 5.94 8.96
N PRO A 6 2.73 5.56 8.34
CA PRO A 6 1.55 6.44 8.30
C PRO A 6 1.04 6.86 9.67
N GLY A 7 1.16 6.00 10.68
CA GLY A 7 0.73 6.35 12.05
C GLY A 7 1.70 7.27 12.78
N LEU A 8 2.97 7.32 12.35
CA LEU A 8 3.92 8.30 12.89
C LEU A 8 3.75 9.66 12.22
N VAL A 9 3.98 9.73 10.92
CA VAL A 9 4.04 11.01 10.19
C VAL A 9 2.68 11.54 9.77
N GLY A 10 1.69 10.66 9.62
CA GLY A 10 0.37 11.02 9.11
C GLY A 10 -0.39 12.01 9.99
N PRO A 11 -0.44 11.88 11.33
CA PRO A 11 -1.10 12.86 12.19
C PRO A 11 -0.49 14.26 12.08
N LEU A 12 0.84 14.36 11.95
CA LEU A 12 1.54 15.63 11.78
C LEU A 12 1.20 16.26 10.44
N ALA A 13 1.28 15.48 9.34
CA ALA A 13 0.94 15.95 8.01
C ALA A 13 -0.53 16.42 7.92
N ALA A 14 -1.46 15.65 8.50
CA ALA A 14 -2.87 16.01 8.53
C ALA A 14 -3.12 17.27 9.38
N ALA A 15 -2.40 17.45 10.50
CA ALA A 15 -2.48 18.67 11.30
C ALA A 15 -2.01 19.90 10.53
N VAL A 16 -0.94 19.80 9.73
CA VAL A 16 -0.48 20.90 8.87
C VAL A 16 -1.52 21.27 7.82
N VAL A 17 -2.05 20.28 7.09
CA VAL A 17 -3.08 20.53 6.07
C VAL A 17 -4.34 21.14 6.69
N ALA A 18 -4.84 20.59 7.79
CA ALA A 18 -6.03 21.10 8.48
C ALA A 18 -5.80 22.51 9.02
N SER A 19 -4.62 22.80 9.61
CA SER A 19 -4.27 24.13 10.09
C SER A 19 -4.25 25.16 8.96
N HIS A 20 -3.71 24.78 7.79
CA HIS A 20 -3.73 25.65 6.60
C HIS A 20 -5.16 25.98 6.15
N LEU A 21 -6.02 24.94 6.02
CA LEU A 21 -7.42 25.12 5.61
C LEU A 21 -8.27 25.91 6.63
N LEU A 22 -7.92 25.82 7.91
CA LEU A 22 -8.56 26.57 9.00
C LEU A 22 -7.95 27.98 9.19
N HIS A 23 -6.95 28.36 8.37
CA HIS A 23 -6.24 29.65 8.46
C HIS A 23 -5.65 29.90 9.85
N LEU A 24 -5.10 28.87 10.50
CA LEU A 24 -4.47 29.00 11.81
C LEU A 24 -3.16 29.78 11.69
N ASP A 25 -2.86 30.57 12.74
CA ASP A 25 -1.57 31.25 12.84
C ASP A 25 -0.41 30.28 13.21
N ALA A 26 0.82 30.77 13.14
CA ALA A 26 2.01 29.97 13.43
C ALA A 26 2.03 29.38 14.86
N GLY A 27 1.53 30.13 15.84
CA GLY A 27 1.42 29.66 17.23
C GLY A 27 0.42 28.51 17.36
N GLN A 28 -0.74 28.67 16.76
CA GLN A 28 -1.78 27.63 16.71
C GLN A 28 -1.31 26.40 15.95
N LEU A 29 -0.60 26.55 14.81
CA LEU A 29 0.00 25.43 14.09
C LEU A 29 1.00 24.66 14.95
N ARG A 30 1.89 25.36 15.68
CA ARG A 30 2.86 24.72 16.58
C ARG A 30 2.14 23.94 17.71
N ASN A 31 1.07 24.50 18.27
CA ASN A 31 0.23 23.78 19.23
C ASN A 31 -0.43 22.54 18.60
N ALA A 32 -0.97 22.65 17.40
CA ALA A 32 -1.57 21.52 16.67
C ALA A 32 -0.56 20.39 16.43
N LEU A 33 0.69 20.74 16.06
CA LEU A 33 1.77 19.77 15.90
C LEU A 33 2.14 19.11 17.23
N GLY A 34 2.21 19.85 18.33
CA GLY A 34 2.45 19.31 19.68
C GLY A 34 1.38 18.32 20.13
N ILE A 35 0.10 18.64 19.84
CA ILE A 35 -1.04 17.76 20.12
C ILE A 35 -0.98 16.51 19.25
N ALA A 36 -0.75 16.66 17.93
CA ALA A 36 -0.68 15.56 17.00
C ALA A 36 0.50 14.60 17.29
N ALA A 37 1.65 15.14 17.65
CA ALA A 37 2.84 14.36 18.03
C ALA A 37 2.58 13.43 19.23
N SER A 38 1.84 13.90 20.23
CA SER A 38 1.46 13.11 21.40
C SER A 38 0.50 11.97 21.10
N ARG A 39 -0.11 11.97 19.93
CA ARG A 39 -1.11 10.99 19.46
C ARG A 39 -0.57 10.11 18.33
N ALA A 40 0.68 10.31 17.90
CA ALA A 40 1.35 9.50 16.92
C ALA A 40 1.65 8.09 17.46
N GLY A 41 1.71 7.09 16.56
CA GLY A 41 1.96 5.72 16.98
C GLY A 41 1.75 4.70 15.86
N SER A 42 0.91 3.68 16.13
CA SER A 42 0.59 2.54 15.25
C SER A 42 1.66 1.47 15.22
N VAL A 43 1.41 0.37 15.94
CA VAL A 43 2.33 -0.76 16.02
C VAL A 43 2.40 -1.56 14.71
N LEU A 44 3.60 -1.92 14.31
CA LEU A 44 3.85 -2.66 13.07
C LEU A 44 3.34 -4.10 13.13
N ALA A 45 3.13 -4.65 14.33
CA ALA A 45 2.63 -6.02 14.53
C ALA A 45 1.23 -6.28 13.90
N ASN A 46 0.47 -5.22 13.59
CA ASN A 46 -0.81 -5.33 12.89
C ASN A 46 -0.70 -5.48 11.36
N ILE A 47 0.52 -5.63 10.80
CA ILE A 47 0.67 -5.97 9.38
C ILE A 47 0.04 -7.35 9.11
N GLY A 48 -0.83 -7.40 8.10
CA GLY A 48 -1.59 -8.59 7.74
C GLY A 48 -3.02 -8.59 8.26
N THR A 49 -3.41 -7.60 9.07
CA THR A 49 -4.79 -7.41 9.55
C THR A 49 -5.43 -6.16 8.94
N ILE A 50 -6.76 -6.04 9.04
CA ILE A 50 -7.50 -4.84 8.62
C ILE A 50 -7.09 -3.61 9.44
N THR A 51 -6.66 -3.78 10.69
CA THR A 51 -6.17 -2.71 11.57
C THR A 51 -5.03 -1.91 10.92
N LYS A 52 -4.19 -2.54 10.09
CA LYS A 52 -3.14 -1.81 9.36
C LYS A 52 -3.72 -0.73 8.46
N SER A 53 -4.83 -0.98 7.79
CA SER A 53 -5.50 0.00 6.91
C SER A 53 -6.13 1.14 7.72
N LEU A 54 -6.64 0.83 8.90
CA LEU A 54 -7.19 1.81 9.84
C LEU A 54 -6.15 2.86 10.28
N HIS A 55 -4.86 2.52 10.34
CA HIS A 55 -3.80 3.48 10.72
C HIS A 55 -3.80 4.75 9.86
N CYS A 56 -4.10 4.65 8.56
CA CYS A 56 -4.13 5.82 7.68
C CYS A 56 -5.34 6.74 7.98
N GLY A 57 -6.52 6.15 8.16
CA GLY A 57 -7.73 6.89 8.52
C GLY A 57 -7.62 7.56 9.89
N LEU A 58 -7.10 6.81 10.89
CA LEU A 58 -6.84 7.37 12.23
C LEU A 58 -5.83 8.51 12.18
N ALA A 59 -4.78 8.39 11.39
CA ALA A 59 -3.78 9.43 11.26
C ALA A 59 -4.40 10.75 10.75
N ALA A 60 -5.25 10.66 9.71
CA ALA A 60 -5.97 11.82 9.17
C ALA A 60 -6.91 12.45 10.21
N SER A 61 -7.71 11.61 10.90
CA SER A 61 -8.64 12.06 11.96
C SER A 61 -7.91 12.74 13.12
N LEU A 62 -6.80 12.12 13.60
CA LEU A 62 -6.03 12.65 14.73
C LEU A 62 -5.38 14.00 14.42
N GLY A 63 -4.90 14.21 13.19
CA GLY A 63 -4.33 15.49 12.78
C GLY A 63 -5.38 16.58 12.61
N LEU A 64 -6.53 16.27 11.99
CA LEU A 64 -7.64 17.21 11.90
C LEU A 64 -8.13 17.64 13.29
N ASP A 65 -8.33 16.68 14.19
CA ASP A 65 -8.79 16.95 15.55
C ASP A 65 -7.76 17.81 16.32
N ALA A 66 -6.45 17.55 16.15
CA ALA A 66 -5.40 18.37 16.73
C ALA A 66 -5.46 19.85 16.27
N ALA A 67 -5.69 20.10 14.98
CA ALA A 67 -5.86 21.44 14.44
C ALA A 67 -7.13 22.13 14.99
N LEU A 68 -8.27 21.41 15.06
CA LEU A 68 -9.51 21.94 15.63
C LEU A 68 -9.40 22.27 17.13
N LEU A 69 -8.65 21.47 17.89
CA LEU A 69 -8.37 21.74 19.31
C LEU A 69 -7.48 22.98 19.47
N ALA A 70 -6.41 23.09 18.66
CA ALA A 70 -5.53 24.25 18.68
C ALA A 70 -6.26 25.54 18.26
N ALA A 71 -7.17 25.47 17.28
CA ALA A 71 -8.03 26.57 16.89
C ALA A 71 -8.89 27.09 18.05
N ARG A 72 -9.24 26.22 19.01
CA ARG A 72 -10.01 26.56 20.21
C ARG A 72 -9.12 26.93 21.42
N GLY A 73 -7.81 27.09 21.23
CA GLY A 73 -6.88 27.51 22.26
C GLY A 73 -6.27 26.38 23.11
N MET A 74 -6.46 25.11 22.72
CA MET A 74 -5.73 24.02 23.36
C MET A 74 -4.25 24.13 23.04
N THR A 75 -3.39 23.98 24.06
CA THR A 75 -1.94 24.11 23.91
C THR A 75 -1.26 22.74 23.86
N GLY A 76 -0.19 22.66 23.08
CA GLY A 76 0.77 21.57 23.04
C GLY A 76 2.17 22.10 23.30
N ASN A 77 3.16 21.21 23.41
CA ASN A 77 4.54 21.64 23.42
C ASN A 77 4.93 22.15 22.02
N VAL A 78 5.24 23.45 21.93
CA VAL A 78 5.57 24.10 20.65
C VAL A 78 6.95 23.70 20.09
N ASP A 79 7.80 23.09 20.90
CA ASP A 79 9.13 22.58 20.58
C ASP A 79 9.16 21.04 20.64
N VAL A 80 8.03 20.38 20.35
CA VAL A 80 7.82 18.94 20.52
C VAL A 80 8.81 18.07 19.74
N PHE A 81 9.40 18.58 18.66
CA PHE A 81 10.37 17.83 17.86
C PHE A 81 11.75 17.79 18.53
N GLU A 82 12.20 18.92 19.11
CA GLU A 82 13.56 19.13 19.60
C GLU A 82 13.71 18.89 21.11
N THR A 83 12.59 18.99 21.85
CA THR A 83 12.61 18.83 23.32
C THR A 83 13.02 17.42 23.72
N PRO A 84 13.85 17.24 24.76
CA PRO A 84 14.12 15.91 25.34
C PRO A 84 12.83 15.15 25.66
N ARG A 85 12.80 13.89 25.31
CA ARG A 85 11.59 13.03 25.37
C ARG A 85 10.47 13.51 24.43
N GLY A 86 10.79 14.35 23.46
CA GLY A 86 9.91 14.81 22.42
C GLY A 86 9.73 13.76 21.32
N TYR A 87 9.11 14.19 20.23
CA TYR A 87 8.72 13.29 19.14
C TYR A 87 9.91 12.58 18.46
N VAL A 88 10.98 13.33 18.16
CA VAL A 88 12.15 12.75 17.45
C VAL A 88 12.85 11.72 18.34
N GLU A 89 13.20 12.07 19.58
CA GLU A 89 13.88 11.16 20.50
C GLU A 89 13.02 9.91 20.80
N THR A 90 11.69 10.05 20.85
CA THR A 90 10.80 8.93 21.17
C THR A 90 10.71 7.90 20.04
N PHE A 91 10.72 8.34 18.79
CA PHE A 91 10.37 7.48 17.66
C PHE A 91 11.52 7.16 16.70
N PHE A 92 12.65 7.87 16.78
CA PHE A 92 13.75 7.73 15.84
C PHE A 92 15.10 7.58 16.55
N ASP A 93 15.85 6.55 16.19
CA ASP A 93 17.22 6.35 16.68
C ASP A 93 18.20 7.34 16.01
N GLU A 94 17.92 7.69 14.75
CA GLU A 94 18.67 8.68 13.94
C GLU A 94 17.68 9.57 13.21
N PHE A 95 17.92 10.88 13.17
CA PHE A 95 17.06 11.84 12.51
C PHE A 95 17.87 13.01 11.94
N GLU A 96 17.71 13.27 10.64
CA GLU A 96 18.37 14.37 9.95
C GLU A 96 17.42 15.57 9.78
N HIS A 97 17.56 16.54 10.64
CA HIS A 97 16.72 17.74 10.69
C HIS A 97 16.77 18.55 9.38
N SER A 98 17.93 18.56 8.68
CA SER A 98 18.09 19.30 7.45
C SER A 98 17.16 18.82 6.33
N ASP A 99 16.73 17.56 6.36
CA ASP A 99 15.78 17.01 5.39
C ASP A 99 14.37 17.60 5.52
N LEU A 100 13.96 18.03 6.72
CA LEU A 100 12.70 18.75 6.92
C LEU A 100 12.73 20.16 6.35
N LEU A 101 13.91 20.79 6.31
CA LEU A 101 14.08 22.15 5.81
C LEU A 101 14.11 22.21 4.27
N ARG A 102 14.26 21.07 3.60
CA ARG A 102 14.19 20.96 2.13
C ARG A 102 12.75 20.94 1.65
N PHE A 103 12.00 21.97 1.96
CA PHE A 103 10.63 22.14 1.51
C PHE A 103 10.59 23.07 0.28
N GLY A 104 9.87 22.65 -0.76
CA GLY A 104 9.73 23.43 -1.99
C GLY A 104 9.90 22.59 -3.26
N PRO A 105 9.89 23.26 -4.43
CA PRO A 105 10.04 22.57 -5.71
C PRO A 105 11.45 21.97 -5.90
N PRO A 106 11.59 20.76 -6.48
CA PRO A 106 10.46 19.91 -6.84
C PRO A 106 9.84 19.26 -5.61
N PHE A 107 8.52 19.40 -5.44
CA PHE A 107 7.81 18.74 -4.35
C PHE A 107 7.92 17.22 -4.46
N ARG A 108 8.02 16.53 -3.33
CA ARG A 108 8.12 15.06 -3.27
C ARG A 108 6.93 14.33 -3.93
N VAL A 109 5.76 14.92 -3.96
CA VAL A 109 4.58 14.41 -4.67
C VAL A 109 4.79 14.37 -6.19
N ILE A 110 5.68 15.23 -6.71
CA ILE A 110 6.03 15.30 -8.14
C ILE A 110 7.30 14.48 -8.41
N GLN A 111 8.33 14.64 -7.56
CA GLN A 111 9.62 13.99 -7.75
C GLN A 111 10.16 13.43 -6.42
N PRO A 112 10.27 12.11 -6.28
CA PRO A 112 10.08 11.05 -7.29
C PRO A 112 8.62 10.69 -7.59
N GLY A 113 7.61 11.38 -7.00
CA GLY A 113 6.20 11.06 -7.16
C GLY A 113 5.77 9.87 -6.29
N PHE A 114 4.62 9.29 -6.62
CA PHE A 114 4.08 8.13 -5.93
C PHE A 114 4.33 6.83 -6.69
N ALA A 115 4.63 5.76 -5.97
CA ALA A 115 4.45 4.42 -6.49
C ALA A 115 2.97 4.00 -6.34
N ILE A 116 2.37 3.51 -7.41
CA ILE A 116 0.96 3.12 -7.46
C ILE A 116 0.85 1.60 -7.43
N LYS A 117 0.13 1.06 -6.46
CA LYS A 117 -0.13 -0.38 -6.41
C LYS A 117 -1.14 -0.78 -7.48
N MET A 118 -0.70 -1.61 -8.42
CA MET A 118 -1.58 -2.20 -9.42
C MET A 118 -2.23 -3.50 -8.94
N TYR A 119 -1.65 -4.16 -7.93
CA TYR A 119 -2.21 -5.36 -7.31
C TYR A 119 -2.53 -5.10 -5.83
N PRO A 120 -3.60 -5.68 -5.27
CA PRO A 120 -4.04 -5.42 -3.89
C PRO A 120 -3.23 -6.20 -2.85
N SER A 121 -1.89 -6.16 -2.95
CA SER A 121 -0.95 -6.90 -2.10
C SER A 121 0.20 -6.01 -1.58
N GLN A 122 1.13 -6.58 -0.83
CA GLN A 122 2.35 -5.89 -0.40
C GLN A 122 3.19 -5.54 -1.65
N PHE A 123 3.82 -4.34 -1.67
CA PHE A 123 4.40 -3.81 -2.91
C PHE A 123 5.53 -4.68 -3.47
N ALA A 124 6.38 -5.28 -2.62
CA ALA A 124 7.43 -6.16 -3.11
C ALA A 124 6.86 -7.38 -3.87
N THR A 125 5.70 -7.90 -3.48
CA THR A 125 5.07 -9.02 -4.21
C THR A 125 4.65 -8.66 -5.64
N HIS A 126 4.51 -7.38 -5.98
CA HIS A 126 4.23 -6.95 -7.35
C HIS A 126 5.31 -7.39 -8.33
N PHE A 127 6.56 -7.51 -7.87
CA PHE A 127 7.67 -7.97 -8.70
C PHE A 127 7.48 -9.42 -9.14
N VAL A 128 7.21 -10.33 -8.19
CA VAL A 128 6.96 -11.75 -8.54
C VAL A 128 5.65 -11.93 -9.28
N ILE A 129 4.60 -11.15 -8.97
CA ILE A 129 3.33 -11.16 -9.72
C ILE A 129 3.58 -10.82 -11.18
N THR A 130 4.32 -9.74 -11.45
CA THR A 130 4.62 -9.29 -12.81
C THR A 130 5.42 -10.34 -13.59
N ALA A 131 6.47 -10.89 -12.97
CA ALA A 131 7.28 -11.96 -13.58
C ALA A 131 6.41 -13.21 -13.85
N ALA A 132 5.59 -13.62 -12.88
CA ALA A 132 4.71 -14.79 -13.01
C ALA A 132 3.61 -14.60 -14.07
N LEU A 133 3.00 -13.41 -14.18
CA LEU A 133 2.04 -13.11 -15.24
C LEU A 133 2.67 -13.14 -16.64
N ASN A 134 3.92 -12.70 -16.77
CA ASN A 134 4.66 -12.82 -18.03
C ASN A 134 4.90 -14.28 -18.42
N LEU A 135 5.20 -15.15 -17.44
CA LEU A 135 5.32 -16.59 -17.67
C LEU A 135 3.97 -17.23 -17.98
N ARG A 136 2.90 -16.84 -17.27
CA ARG A 136 1.55 -17.39 -17.46
C ARG A 136 1.06 -17.28 -18.90
N ARG A 137 1.42 -16.20 -19.60
CA ARG A 137 1.08 -16.02 -21.03
C ARG A 137 1.73 -17.06 -21.96
N ARG A 138 2.81 -17.69 -21.49
CA ARG A 138 3.59 -18.71 -22.23
C ARG A 138 3.22 -20.13 -21.80
N ILE A 139 2.46 -20.30 -20.71
CA ILE A 139 2.03 -21.59 -20.16
C ILE A 139 0.59 -21.81 -20.59
N ALA A 140 0.38 -22.74 -21.52
CA ALA A 140 -0.96 -23.04 -22.02
C ALA A 140 -1.85 -23.68 -20.94
N ASP A 141 -1.29 -24.63 -20.16
CA ASP A 141 -1.99 -25.33 -19.09
C ASP A 141 -1.23 -25.19 -17.75
N PRO A 142 -1.75 -24.42 -16.78
CA PRO A 142 -1.14 -24.30 -15.44
C PRO A 142 -1.04 -25.61 -14.66
N GLN A 143 -1.83 -26.62 -15.01
CA GLN A 143 -1.76 -27.93 -14.36
C GLN A 143 -0.45 -28.67 -14.63
N ARG A 144 0.24 -28.29 -15.71
CA ARG A 144 1.56 -28.83 -16.06
C ARG A 144 2.70 -28.24 -15.23
N ILE A 145 2.45 -27.29 -14.34
CA ILE A 145 3.47 -26.74 -13.45
C ILE A 145 3.88 -27.81 -12.44
N GLU A 146 5.11 -28.23 -12.53
CA GLU A 146 5.73 -29.25 -11.66
C GLU A 146 6.40 -28.61 -10.45
N SER A 147 7.16 -27.52 -10.64
CA SER A 147 7.79 -26.76 -9.58
C SER A 147 8.00 -25.31 -9.97
N VAL A 148 8.14 -24.44 -8.95
CA VAL A 148 8.45 -23.02 -9.12
C VAL A 148 9.59 -22.65 -8.19
N ARG A 149 10.58 -21.94 -8.70
CA ARG A 149 11.66 -21.33 -7.91
C ARG A 149 11.49 -19.81 -7.96
N LEU A 150 11.50 -19.17 -6.79
CA LEU A 150 11.49 -17.73 -6.65
C LEU A 150 12.84 -17.28 -6.14
N THR A 151 13.55 -16.45 -6.89
CA THR A 151 14.77 -15.78 -6.44
C THR A 151 14.42 -14.34 -6.07
N THR A 152 14.62 -13.98 -4.80
CA THR A 152 14.18 -12.70 -4.22
C THR A 152 15.23 -12.10 -3.29
N PRO A 153 15.15 -10.82 -2.93
CA PRO A 153 15.92 -10.28 -1.82
C PRO A 153 15.49 -10.88 -0.48
N VAL A 154 16.34 -10.75 0.53
CA VAL A 154 16.04 -11.21 1.90
C VAL A 154 14.95 -10.31 2.53
N MET A 155 13.73 -10.81 2.58
CA MET A 155 12.56 -10.13 3.17
C MET A 155 11.69 -11.15 3.95
N PRO A 156 12.10 -11.59 5.15
CA PRO A 156 11.45 -12.69 5.87
C PRO A 156 9.99 -12.42 6.21
N TYR A 157 9.58 -11.16 6.34
CA TYR A 157 8.20 -10.80 6.72
C TYR A 157 7.15 -11.12 5.63
N ILE A 158 7.57 -11.39 4.40
CA ILE A 158 6.73 -11.84 3.27
C ILE A 158 7.06 -13.24 2.77
N ASP A 159 7.94 -13.96 3.48
CA ASP A 159 8.11 -15.39 3.31
C ASP A 159 7.01 -16.11 4.11
N ARG A 160 5.92 -16.41 3.43
CA ARG A 160 4.74 -17.08 4.00
C ARG A 160 4.27 -18.17 3.05
N PRO A 161 4.93 -19.34 3.08
CA PRO A 161 4.67 -20.42 2.11
C PRO A 161 3.22 -20.95 2.18
N CYS A 162 2.63 -20.93 3.38
CA CYS A 162 1.26 -21.40 3.63
C CYS A 162 0.50 -20.37 4.48
N PRO A 163 0.05 -19.23 3.88
CA PRO A 163 -0.69 -18.23 4.64
C PRO A 163 -1.97 -18.82 5.24
N ALA A 164 -2.28 -18.46 6.49
CA ALA A 164 -3.40 -19.01 7.24
C ALA A 164 -4.76 -18.52 6.74
N THR A 165 -4.79 -17.43 6.01
CA THR A 165 -6.01 -16.86 5.39
C THR A 165 -5.68 -16.29 4.01
N GLY A 166 -6.71 -16.06 3.20
CA GLY A 166 -6.55 -15.32 1.94
C GLY A 166 -6.00 -13.92 2.16
N LEU A 167 -6.45 -13.22 3.21
CA LEU A 167 -5.97 -11.89 3.57
C LEU A 167 -4.46 -11.90 3.89
N GLU A 168 -3.98 -12.89 4.63
CA GLU A 168 -2.56 -13.06 4.92
C GLU A 168 -1.74 -13.31 3.64
N GLY A 169 -2.35 -13.93 2.64
CA GLY A 169 -1.77 -14.16 1.32
C GLY A 169 -1.28 -12.88 0.61
N LYS A 170 -1.83 -11.70 0.95
CA LYS A 170 -1.35 -10.40 0.47
C LYS A 170 0.11 -10.11 0.83
N PHE A 171 0.67 -10.85 1.79
CA PHE A 171 2.02 -10.72 2.30
C PHE A 171 2.86 -11.99 2.05
N SER A 172 2.53 -12.77 1.02
CA SER A 172 3.21 -14.02 0.67
C SER A 172 3.77 -13.94 -0.75
N TRP A 173 5.11 -14.10 -0.88
CA TRP A 173 5.77 -14.31 -2.16
C TRP A 173 5.15 -15.50 -2.91
N GLN A 174 4.98 -16.60 -2.20
CA GLN A 174 4.53 -17.87 -2.76
C GLN A 174 3.07 -17.80 -3.23
N PHE A 175 2.20 -17.30 -2.36
CA PHE A 175 0.77 -17.25 -2.67
C PHE A 175 0.45 -16.29 -3.82
N THR A 176 1.07 -15.09 -3.83
CA THR A 176 0.85 -14.14 -4.92
C THR A 176 1.38 -14.64 -6.26
N THR A 177 2.52 -15.35 -6.25
CA THR A 177 3.02 -16.03 -7.45
C THR A 177 2.08 -17.14 -7.91
N ALA A 178 1.58 -17.95 -6.99
CA ALA A 178 0.63 -19.02 -7.31
C ALA A 178 -0.67 -18.47 -7.92
N CYS A 179 -1.24 -17.38 -7.38
CA CYS A 179 -2.40 -16.71 -7.97
C CYS A 179 -2.11 -16.28 -9.42
N ALA A 180 -0.98 -15.60 -9.65
CA ALA A 180 -0.60 -15.16 -11.00
C ALA A 180 -0.45 -16.30 -12.00
N LEU A 181 0.16 -17.43 -11.59
CA LEU A 181 0.38 -18.59 -12.44
C LEU A 181 -0.88 -19.41 -12.70
N LEU A 182 -1.75 -19.58 -11.70
CA LEU A 182 -2.98 -20.37 -11.81
C LEU A 182 -4.10 -19.59 -12.51
N ASP A 183 -4.36 -18.37 -12.03
CA ASP A 183 -5.53 -17.60 -12.44
C ASP A 183 -5.25 -16.69 -13.64
N GLY A 184 -3.97 -16.35 -13.89
CA GLY A 184 -3.58 -15.40 -14.94
C GLY A 184 -3.86 -13.94 -14.59
N GLU A 185 -4.29 -13.68 -13.35
CA GLU A 185 -4.54 -12.36 -12.79
C GLU A 185 -4.35 -12.36 -11.27
N VAL A 186 -4.23 -11.17 -10.67
CA VAL A 186 -4.23 -10.99 -9.22
C VAL A 186 -5.13 -9.82 -8.87
N THR A 187 -6.30 -10.13 -8.32
CA THR A 187 -7.38 -9.19 -8.00
C THR A 187 -7.74 -9.27 -6.52
N LEU A 188 -8.75 -8.52 -6.08
CA LEU A 188 -9.25 -8.59 -4.71
C LEU A 188 -9.76 -9.99 -4.36
N THR A 189 -10.39 -10.68 -5.31
CA THR A 189 -10.92 -12.04 -5.13
C THR A 189 -9.83 -13.09 -4.95
N SER A 190 -8.61 -12.83 -5.41
CA SER A 190 -7.45 -13.71 -5.17
C SER A 190 -7.15 -13.88 -3.68
N PHE A 191 -7.55 -12.94 -2.84
CA PHE A 191 -7.23 -12.91 -1.41
C PHE A 191 -8.40 -13.30 -0.50
N THR A 192 -9.33 -14.11 -1.01
CA THR A 192 -10.40 -14.75 -0.24
C THR A 192 -9.94 -16.10 0.32
N ASP A 193 -10.53 -16.53 1.42
CA ASP A 193 -10.27 -17.86 1.99
C ASP A 193 -10.73 -18.97 1.02
N SER A 194 -11.84 -18.74 0.30
CA SER A 194 -12.31 -19.66 -0.73
C SER A 194 -11.28 -19.88 -1.85
N ARG A 195 -10.50 -18.87 -2.24
CA ARG A 195 -9.39 -19.04 -3.21
C ARG A 195 -8.17 -19.66 -2.57
N ARG A 196 -7.84 -19.26 -1.33
CA ARG A 196 -6.66 -19.73 -0.60
C ARG A 196 -6.67 -21.25 -0.40
N PHE A 197 -7.82 -21.83 -0.06
CA PHE A 197 -7.95 -23.25 0.27
C PHE A 197 -8.42 -24.15 -0.89
N ARG A 198 -8.35 -23.66 -2.14
CA ARG A 198 -8.62 -24.54 -3.29
C ARG A 198 -7.52 -25.58 -3.49
N PRO A 199 -7.88 -26.79 -3.92
CA PRO A 199 -6.90 -27.89 -4.09
C PRO A 199 -5.78 -27.58 -5.09
N ASP A 200 -6.04 -26.80 -6.13
CA ASP A 200 -5.02 -26.37 -7.10
C ASP A 200 -3.98 -25.41 -6.45
N MET A 201 -4.45 -24.50 -5.57
CA MET A 201 -3.59 -23.61 -4.80
C MET A 201 -2.73 -24.39 -3.81
N GLU A 202 -3.32 -25.25 -3.00
CA GLU A 202 -2.60 -26.09 -2.03
C GLU A 202 -1.50 -26.94 -2.71
N ARG A 203 -1.82 -27.52 -3.85
CA ARG A 203 -0.88 -28.31 -4.63
C ARG A 203 0.30 -27.47 -5.11
N LEU A 204 0.04 -26.26 -5.63
CA LEU A 204 1.09 -25.42 -6.17
C LEU A 204 1.97 -24.79 -5.07
N LEU A 205 1.37 -24.36 -3.96
CA LEU A 205 2.13 -23.81 -2.82
C LEU A 205 3.17 -24.81 -2.30
N GLY A 206 2.84 -26.09 -2.22
CA GLY A 206 3.78 -27.14 -1.83
C GLY A 206 4.93 -27.40 -2.82
N ARG A 207 4.91 -26.75 -3.99
CA ARG A 207 5.91 -26.89 -5.06
C ARG A 207 6.72 -25.60 -5.33
N ILE A 208 6.49 -24.57 -4.53
CA ILE A 208 7.20 -23.28 -4.64
C ILE A 208 8.35 -23.28 -3.66
N VAL A 209 9.56 -23.12 -4.19
CA VAL A 209 10.79 -22.97 -3.41
C VAL A 209 11.25 -21.52 -3.49
N LEU A 210 11.47 -20.90 -2.32
CA LEU A 210 11.97 -19.55 -2.19
C LEU A 210 13.50 -19.58 -1.96
N ASP A 211 14.23 -18.89 -2.83
CA ASP A 211 15.67 -18.65 -2.75
C ASP A 211 15.90 -17.16 -2.45
N MET A 212 16.06 -16.84 -1.17
CA MET A 212 16.35 -15.46 -0.73
C MET A 212 17.85 -15.18 -0.81
N ARG A 213 18.21 -14.09 -1.53
CA ARG A 213 19.57 -13.70 -1.82
C ARG A 213 19.94 -12.40 -1.14
N ASP A 214 21.07 -12.37 -0.43
CA ASP A 214 21.62 -11.20 0.23
C ASP A 214 22.35 -10.24 -0.72
N ASP A 215 22.77 -10.72 -1.89
CA ASP A 215 23.34 -9.92 -2.98
C ASP A 215 22.28 -9.11 -3.76
N ILE A 216 20.98 -9.34 -3.51
CA ILE A 216 19.90 -8.55 -4.09
C ILE A 216 19.43 -7.51 -3.06
N PRO A 217 19.52 -6.19 -3.38
CA PRO A 217 19.04 -5.16 -2.45
C PRO A 217 17.56 -5.29 -2.14
N GLY A 218 17.18 -5.22 -0.86
CA GLY A 218 15.77 -5.24 -0.42
C GLY A 218 15.02 -3.92 -0.60
N ARG A 219 15.63 -2.89 -1.19
CA ARG A 219 15.02 -1.60 -1.49
C ARG A 219 14.17 -1.69 -2.75
N LEU A 220 12.93 -1.21 -2.68
CA LEU A 220 11.94 -1.29 -3.77
C LEU A 220 12.38 -0.59 -5.07
N ASP A 221 13.28 0.38 -4.98
CA ASP A 221 13.85 1.12 -6.11
C ASP A 221 15.08 0.44 -6.75
N ARG A 222 15.55 -0.69 -6.18
CA ARG A 222 16.74 -1.41 -6.62
C ARG A 222 16.59 -2.93 -6.60
N MET A 223 15.47 -3.42 -6.08
CA MET A 223 15.26 -4.86 -6.01
C MET A 223 14.94 -5.44 -7.37
N ARG A 224 15.29 -6.70 -7.53
CA ARG A 224 14.89 -7.54 -8.66
C ARG A 224 14.47 -8.91 -8.15
N VAL A 225 13.64 -9.56 -8.91
CA VAL A 225 13.23 -10.95 -8.66
C VAL A 225 13.32 -11.76 -9.92
N GLU A 226 13.42 -13.08 -9.77
CA GLU A 226 13.27 -14.03 -10.85
C GLU A 226 12.27 -15.11 -10.44
N VAL A 227 11.43 -15.50 -11.39
CA VAL A 227 10.51 -16.63 -11.27
C VAL A 227 10.90 -17.64 -12.34
N ALA A 228 11.23 -18.85 -11.92
CA ALA A 228 11.49 -19.98 -12.82
C ALA A 228 10.45 -21.08 -12.58
N VAL A 229 9.80 -21.52 -13.66
CA VAL A 229 8.75 -22.54 -13.66
C VAL A 229 9.24 -23.75 -14.43
N THR A 230 9.24 -24.91 -13.80
CA THR A 230 9.49 -26.22 -14.46
C THR A 230 8.15 -26.84 -14.79
N LEU A 231 7.96 -27.21 -16.06
CA LEU A 231 6.77 -27.90 -16.55
C LEU A 231 6.97 -29.40 -16.56
N THR A 232 5.88 -30.16 -16.52
CA THR A 232 5.92 -31.61 -16.78
C THR A 232 6.55 -31.87 -18.15
N GLY A 233 7.60 -32.68 -18.16
CA GLY A 233 8.43 -32.92 -19.34
C GLY A 233 9.80 -32.22 -19.27
N GLY A 234 10.08 -31.47 -18.19
CA GLY A 234 11.40 -30.89 -17.90
C GLY A 234 11.68 -29.54 -18.58
N GLU A 235 10.74 -28.98 -19.30
CA GLU A 235 10.86 -27.62 -19.86
C GLU A 235 10.90 -26.59 -18.72
N VAL A 236 11.88 -25.68 -18.75
CA VAL A 236 12.02 -24.60 -17.76
C VAL A 236 11.80 -23.27 -18.44
N LEU A 237 10.86 -22.49 -17.91
CA LEU A 237 10.58 -21.13 -18.31
C LEU A 237 10.97 -20.17 -17.19
N SER A 238 11.66 -19.08 -17.51
CA SER A 238 11.97 -18.03 -16.52
C SER A 238 11.57 -16.64 -16.99
N ALA A 239 11.31 -15.76 -16.02
CA ALA A 239 11.12 -14.34 -16.21
C ALA A 239 11.58 -13.56 -14.97
N GLY A 240 12.21 -12.42 -15.21
CA GLY A 240 12.59 -11.47 -14.17
C GLY A 240 11.68 -10.24 -14.12
N CYS A 241 11.76 -9.51 -13.02
CA CYS A 241 11.17 -8.19 -12.88
C CYS A 241 12.03 -7.34 -11.94
N ASP A 242 12.38 -6.13 -12.38
CA ASP A 242 13.12 -5.11 -11.63
C ASP A 242 12.35 -3.79 -11.47
N GLY A 243 11.15 -3.69 -12.10
CA GLY A 243 10.26 -2.54 -12.02
C GLY A 243 8.83 -2.92 -12.44
N PRO A 244 7.96 -3.38 -11.50
CA PRO A 244 6.58 -3.69 -11.83
C PRO A 244 5.80 -2.44 -12.21
N PRO A 245 4.69 -2.55 -12.94
CA PRO A 245 3.81 -1.42 -13.24
C PRO A 245 3.48 -0.61 -11.99
N GLY A 246 3.62 0.71 -12.07
CA GLY A 246 3.39 1.64 -10.96
C GLY A 246 4.56 1.82 -10.00
N ALA A 247 5.70 1.16 -10.20
CA ALA A 247 6.92 1.44 -9.45
C ALA A 247 7.56 2.77 -9.89
N TRP A 248 8.39 3.35 -9.03
CA TRP A 248 9.19 4.53 -9.40
C TRP A 248 10.11 4.19 -10.57
N GLY A 249 10.11 5.05 -11.60
CA GLY A 249 10.90 4.86 -12.81
C GLY A 249 10.36 3.81 -13.79
N ALA A 250 9.28 3.13 -13.47
CA ALA A 250 8.58 2.26 -14.41
C ALA A 250 7.86 3.07 -15.49
N PRO A 251 7.59 2.48 -16.66
CA PRO A 251 6.74 3.13 -17.67
C PRO A 251 5.39 3.57 -17.08
N PRO A 252 4.79 4.64 -17.62
CA PRO A 252 3.47 5.09 -17.19
C PRO A 252 2.45 3.95 -17.25
N ILE A 253 1.59 3.87 -16.23
CA ILE A 253 0.48 2.91 -16.21
C ILE A 253 -0.50 3.29 -17.32
N PRO A 254 -0.91 2.37 -18.22
CA PRO A 254 -1.96 2.64 -19.18
C PRO A 254 -3.24 3.09 -18.46
N GLU A 255 -3.85 4.17 -18.94
CA GLU A 255 -5.03 4.75 -18.30
C GLU A 255 -6.17 3.73 -18.12
N ALA A 256 -6.39 2.89 -19.12
CA ALA A 256 -7.41 1.84 -19.06
C ALA A 256 -7.17 0.86 -17.90
N ASP A 257 -5.91 0.49 -17.63
CA ASP A 257 -5.55 -0.42 -16.54
C ASP A 257 -5.72 0.25 -15.18
N HIS A 258 -5.36 1.53 -15.07
CA HIS A 258 -5.57 2.30 -13.85
C HIS A 258 -7.06 2.48 -13.57
N ARG A 259 -7.85 2.89 -14.57
CA ARG A 259 -9.31 3.03 -14.43
C ARG A 259 -10.00 1.70 -14.07
N ARG A 260 -9.57 0.59 -14.67
CA ARG A 260 -10.07 -0.74 -14.31
C ARG A 260 -9.80 -1.03 -12.83
N LYS A 261 -8.56 -0.88 -12.36
CA LYS A 261 -8.20 -1.08 -10.95
C LYS A 261 -9.04 -0.22 -10.00
N VAL A 262 -9.24 1.08 -10.32
CA VAL A 262 -10.07 1.99 -9.50
C VAL A 262 -11.51 1.50 -9.46
N ARG A 263 -12.08 1.17 -10.61
CA ARG A 263 -13.44 0.64 -10.71
C ARG A 263 -13.62 -0.62 -9.87
N ASP A 264 -12.70 -1.59 -10.00
CA ASP A 264 -12.76 -2.86 -9.28
C ASP A 264 -12.70 -2.66 -7.76
N CYS A 265 -11.87 -1.70 -7.30
CA CYS A 265 -11.80 -1.33 -5.89
C CYS A 265 -13.10 -0.69 -5.38
N LEU A 266 -13.65 0.28 -6.11
CA LEU A 266 -14.88 0.99 -5.71
C LEU A 266 -16.10 0.07 -5.75
N ALA A 267 -16.18 -0.84 -6.72
CA ALA A 267 -17.29 -1.79 -6.88
C ALA A 267 -17.42 -2.78 -5.71
N THR A 268 -16.43 -2.86 -4.82
CA THR A 268 -16.53 -3.67 -3.60
C THR A 268 -17.49 -3.05 -2.56
N CYS A 269 -17.75 -1.77 -2.63
CA CYS A 269 -18.53 -1.04 -1.62
C CYS A 269 -19.51 -0.01 -2.18
N LEU A 270 -19.52 0.22 -3.50
CA LEU A 270 -20.41 1.18 -4.18
C LEU A 270 -21.21 0.50 -5.30
N GLU A 271 -22.38 1.06 -5.62
CA GLU A 271 -23.17 0.69 -6.79
C GLU A 271 -22.49 1.15 -8.09
N THR A 272 -22.82 0.51 -9.20
CA THR A 272 -22.23 0.85 -10.52
C THR A 272 -22.40 2.33 -10.89
N ALA A 273 -23.55 2.94 -10.56
CA ALA A 273 -23.79 4.35 -10.80
C ALA A 273 -22.89 5.25 -9.95
N GLU A 274 -22.75 4.92 -8.65
CA GLU A 274 -21.88 5.62 -7.71
C GLU A 274 -20.40 5.49 -8.09
N VAL A 275 -19.98 4.31 -8.51
CA VAL A 275 -18.61 4.08 -9.02
C VAL A 275 -18.30 5.01 -10.19
N LYS A 276 -19.23 5.13 -11.16
CA LYS A 276 -19.06 6.03 -12.29
C LYS A 276 -18.97 7.48 -11.81
N GLN A 277 -19.87 7.91 -10.94
CA GLN A 277 -19.92 9.27 -10.41
C GLN A 277 -18.65 9.64 -9.64
N VAL A 278 -18.14 8.76 -8.78
CA VAL A 278 -16.87 8.96 -8.06
C VAL A 278 -15.71 9.13 -9.04
N ILE A 279 -15.65 8.29 -10.09
CA ILE A 279 -14.56 8.37 -11.09
C ILE A 279 -14.63 9.69 -11.88
N ASP A 280 -15.82 10.10 -12.28
CA ASP A 280 -16.03 11.34 -13.02
C ASP A 280 -15.65 12.57 -12.14
N LEU A 281 -16.20 12.68 -10.92
CA LEU A 281 -15.86 13.75 -9.99
C LEU A 281 -14.36 13.79 -9.63
N ALA A 282 -13.74 12.64 -9.37
CA ALA A 282 -12.31 12.58 -9.07
C ALA A 282 -11.43 12.95 -10.27
N GLY A 283 -11.90 12.75 -11.49
CA GLY A 283 -11.21 13.15 -12.73
C GLY A 283 -11.18 14.66 -12.94
N GLU A 284 -12.12 15.38 -12.35
CA GLU A 284 -12.29 16.82 -12.46
C GLU A 284 -11.87 17.60 -11.20
N THR A 285 -11.05 16.97 -10.35
CA THR A 285 -10.69 17.48 -8.99
C THR A 285 -10.14 18.91 -9.02
N ASP A 286 -9.43 19.30 -10.09
CA ASP A 286 -8.84 20.63 -10.23
C ASP A 286 -9.91 21.71 -10.48
N GLU A 287 -11.11 21.33 -10.95
CA GLU A 287 -12.25 22.20 -11.28
C GLU A 287 -13.42 22.04 -10.31
N LEU A 288 -13.31 21.12 -9.33
CA LEU A 288 -14.39 20.86 -8.39
C LEU A 288 -14.64 22.06 -7.48
N GLU A 289 -15.85 22.62 -7.58
CA GLU A 289 -16.38 23.56 -6.59
C GLU A 289 -16.74 22.83 -5.27
N SER A 290 -16.99 23.59 -4.21
CA SER A 290 -17.33 23.06 -2.88
C SER A 290 -18.50 22.07 -2.90
N THR A 291 -19.46 22.25 -3.81
CA THR A 291 -20.61 21.35 -4.03
C THR A 291 -20.19 19.99 -4.55
N GLY A 292 -19.28 19.93 -5.53
CA GLY A 292 -18.76 18.67 -6.08
C GLY A 292 -17.91 17.88 -5.06
N ILE A 293 -17.13 18.59 -4.24
CA ILE A 293 -16.42 17.97 -3.13
C ILE A 293 -17.40 17.38 -2.11
N GLY A 294 -18.45 18.13 -1.77
CA GLY A 294 -19.50 17.66 -0.85
C GLY A 294 -20.22 16.41 -1.37
N GLU A 295 -20.53 16.38 -2.68
CA GLU A 295 -21.14 15.23 -3.34
C GLU A 295 -20.22 14.00 -3.31
N LEU A 296 -18.95 14.14 -3.71
CA LEU A 296 -17.96 13.09 -3.66
C LEU A 296 -17.83 12.51 -2.24
N MET A 297 -17.71 13.38 -1.24
CA MET A 297 -17.60 12.96 0.15
C MET A 297 -18.87 12.29 0.66
N GLY A 298 -20.05 12.74 0.22
CA GLY A 298 -21.33 12.13 0.55
C GLY A 298 -21.44 10.67 0.08
N ILE A 299 -20.98 10.38 -1.14
CA ILE A 299 -20.96 9.02 -1.68
C ILE A 299 -19.95 8.17 -0.89
N LEU A 300 -18.72 8.67 -0.66
CA LEU A 300 -17.67 7.93 0.02
C LEU A 300 -17.93 7.70 1.53
N ALA A 301 -18.74 8.55 2.17
CA ALA A 301 -19.10 8.42 3.58
C ALA A 301 -20.18 7.36 3.86
N ASN A 302 -20.91 6.93 2.83
CA ASN A 302 -22.01 5.96 2.95
C ASN A 302 -21.76 4.69 2.13
N PRO A 303 -20.60 4.03 2.26
CA PRO A 303 -20.33 2.80 1.54
C PRO A 303 -21.26 1.69 2.02
N ARG A 304 -21.60 0.75 1.14
CA ARG A 304 -22.26 -0.47 1.56
C ARG A 304 -21.36 -1.25 2.52
N THR A 305 -21.97 -1.99 3.43
CA THR A 305 -21.24 -2.90 4.32
C THR A 305 -20.58 -3.97 3.45
N TYR A 306 -19.25 -3.98 3.42
CA TYR A 306 -18.51 -5.07 2.77
C TYR A 306 -18.67 -6.33 3.61
N ASP A 307 -19.28 -7.37 3.04
CA ASP A 307 -19.34 -8.68 3.70
C ASP A 307 -17.97 -9.38 3.57
N THR A 308 -17.24 -9.43 4.66
CA THR A 308 -15.91 -10.07 4.73
C THR A 308 -15.95 -11.59 4.72
N ARG A 309 -17.15 -12.19 4.65
CA ARG A 309 -17.36 -13.65 4.72
C ARG A 309 -17.29 -14.36 3.36
N HIS A 310 -16.92 -13.65 2.30
CA HIS A 310 -16.74 -14.23 0.95
C HIS A 310 -15.28 -14.37 0.58
#